data_4e12e394988a522217bea6d397098b94
#
_entry.id   4e12e394988a522217bea6d397098b94
#
_cell.length_a   1.000
_cell.length_b   1.000
_cell.length_c   1.000
_cell.angle_alpha   90.00
_cell.angle_beta   90.00
_cell.angle_gamma   90.00
#
_symmetry.space_group_name_H-M   'P 1'
#
loop_
_entity.id
_entity.type
_entity.pdbx_description
1 polymer ?
#
loop_
_entity_poly.entity_id
_entity_poly.type
_entity_poly.pdbx_seq_one_letter_code
_entity_poly.pdbx_strand_id
1 'polypeptide(L)'
;MYDFVIIGGGIIGMSTAMQLIEIYPDARIALLEKEAGPACHQTGHNSGVIHAGVYYTPGSLKAQFCLAGNRATKAFCEQNGIRYDVCGKMLVATSPLEMERMRALWDRTAANGLQREWLSAGELREREPNITGLGGIFVPSSGIVSYREVAAAMAKNFEAKGGTIVYNAEVSALKEHASGVVIRTRQGAEYEAST
;
A
#
# COMPACT_ATOMS: atom_id res chain seq x y z
N MET A 1 12.39 -24.48 -13.29
CA MET A 1 12.87 -23.10 -13.47
C MET A 1 11.67 -22.19 -13.65
N TYR A 2 11.59 -21.07 -12.98
CA TYR A 2 10.58 -20.02 -13.11
C TYR A 2 11.11 -18.91 -14.02
N ASP A 3 10.21 -18.14 -14.61
CA ASP A 3 10.58 -16.94 -15.36
C ASP A 3 10.82 -15.79 -14.40
N PHE A 4 10.01 -15.70 -13.32
CA PHE A 4 10.16 -14.73 -12.23
C PHE A 4 9.98 -15.40 -10.88
N VAL A 5 10.80 -15.00 -9.90
CA VAL A 5 10.60 -15.33 -8.48
C VAL A 5 10.57 -14.05 -7.66
N ILE A 6 9.46 -13.84 -6.95
CA ILE A 6 9.27 -12.70 -6.03
C ILE A 6 9.55 -13.16 -4.61
N ILE A 7 10.32 -12.40 -3.85
CA ILE A 7 10.65 -12.69 -2.46
C ILE A 7 9.90 -11.72 -1.54
N GLY A 8 9.00 -12.29 -0.74
CA GLY A 8 8.21 -11.57 0.26
C GLY A 8 6.73 -11.44 -0.10
N GLY A 9 5.85 -11.94 0.79
CA GLY A 9 4.39 -11.94 0.68
C GLY A 9 3.70 -10.72 1.30
N GLY A 10 4.40 -9.59 1.42
CA GLY A 10 3.80 -8.30 1.75
C GLY A 10 3.10 -7.67 0.55
N ILE A 11 2.45 -6.51 0.77
CA ILE A 11 1.66 -5.82 -0.26
C ILE A 11 2.47 -5.52 -1.54
N ILE A 12 3.76 -5.20 -1.40
CA ILE A 12 4.63 -4.92 -2.56
C ILE A 12 4.88 -6.18 -3.38
N GLY A 13 5.28 -7.29 -2.73
CA GLY A 13 5.51 -8.56 -3.44
C GLY A 13 4.23 -9.08 -4.10
N MET A 14 3.10 -9.07 -3.38
CA MET A 14 1.82 -9.52 -3.91
C MET A 14 1.34 -8.67 -5.09
N SER A 15 1.45 -7.34 -5.01
CA SER A 15 1.07 -6.47 -6.13
C SER A 15 1.99 -6.64 -7.33
N THR A 16 3.30 -6.84 -7.10
CA THR A 16 4.27 -7.13 -8.17
C THR A 16 3.94 -8.44 -8.86
N ALA A 17 3.68 -9.51 -8.08
CA ALA A 17 3.30 -10.82 -8.63
C ALA A 17 2.03 -10.75 -9.49
N MET A 18 1.00 -10.06 -8.99
CA MET A 18 -0.24 -9.83 -9.73
C MET A 18 -0.01 -9.09 -11.05
N GLN A 19 0.80 -8.02 -11.03
CA GLN A 19 1.07 -7.25 -12.26
C GLN A 19 1.90 -8.05 -13.26
N LEU A 20 2.88 -8.80 -12.80
CA LEU A 20 3.71 -9.63 -13.68
C LEU A 20 2.88 -10.72 -14.39
N ILE A 21 1.99 -11.39 -13.67
CA ILE A 21 1.17 -12.46 -14.29
C ILE A 21 0.11 -11.89 -15.25
N GLU A 22 -0.28 -10.63 -15.10
CA GLU A 22 -1.15 -9.95 -16.07
C GLU A 22 -0.41 -9.52 -17.33
N ILE A 23 0.85 -9.06 -17.18
CA ILE A 23 1.68 -8.63 -18.32
C ILE A 23 2.25 -9.83 -19.07
N TYR A 24 2.58 -10.91 -18.35
CA TYR A 24 3.18 -12.12 -18.88
C TYR A 24 2.34 -13.36 -18.51
N PRO A 25 1.17 -13.55 -19.13
CA PRO A 25 0.22 -14.61 -18.73
C PRO A 25 0.74 -16.04 -18.90
N ASP A 26 1.73 -16.24 -19.78
CA ASP A 26 2.36 -17.54 -20.02
C ASP A 26 3.60 -17.78 -19.16
N ALA A 27 4.03 -16.80 -18.36
CA ALA A 27 5.20 -16.92 -17.51
C ALA A 27 4.92 -17.78 -16.27
N ARG A 28 5.89 -18.58 -15.90
CA ARG A 28 5.89 -19.33 -14.62
C ARG A 28 6.41 -18.40 -13.53
N ILE A 29 5.52 -17.97 -12.63
CA ILE A 29 5.82 -16.99 -11.59
C ILE A 29 5.62 -17.62 -10.21
N ALA A 30 6.65 -17.53 -9.36
CA ALA A 30 6.55 -17.94 -7.97
C ALA A 30 6.75 -16.74 -7.03
N LEU A 31 6.06 -16.79 -5.88
CA LEU A 31 6.28 -15.89 -4.76
C LEU A 31 6.65 -16.72 -3.53
N LEU A 32 7.79 -16.40 -2.91
CA LEU A 32 8.29 -17.08 -1.71
C LEU A 32 8.07 -16.17 -0.50
N GLU A 33 7.35 -16.68 0.53
CA GLU A 33 7.10 -15.97 1.78
C GLU A 33 7.61 -16.81 2.96
N LYS A 34 8.33 -16.18 3.87
CA LYS A 34 8.90 -16.87 5.04
C LYS A 34 7.87 -17.29 6.08
N GLU A 35 6.76 -16.56 6.17
CA GLU A 35 5.69 -16.83 7.12
C GLU A 35 4.68 -17.83 6.55
N ALA A 36 3.74 -18.27 7.40
CA ALA A 36 2.69 -19.22 7.02
C ALA A 36 1.55 -18.59 6.19
N GLY A 37 1.61 -17.28 5.90
CA GLY A 37 0.60 -16.56 5.15
C GLY A 37 1.07 -15.16 4.73
N PRO A 38 0.26 -14.45 3.93
CA PRO A 38 0.60 -13.11 3.48
C PRO A 38 0.41 -12.07 4.59
N ALA A 39 1.07 -10.93 4.45
CA ALA A 39 0.87 -9.75 5.29
C ALA A 39 1.13 -9.93 6.80
N CYS A 40 1.98 -10.85 7.19
CA CYS A 40 2.29 -11.11 8.61
C CYS A 40 3.14 -10.01 9.26
N HIS A 41 3.75 -9.11 8.47
CA HIS A 41 4.59 -8.01 8.95
C HIS A 41 3.95 -6.63 8.71
N GLN A 42 4.69 -5.67 8.13
CA GLN A 42 4.26 -4.27 7.97
C GLN A 42 2.91 -4.10 7.26
N THR A 43 2.60 -4.95 6.29
CA THR A 43 1.32 -4.91 5.58
C THR A 43 0.14 -5.22 6.50
N GLY A 44 0.34 -6.08 7.51
CA GLY A 44 -0.68 -6.42 8.49
C GLY A 44 -0.64 -5.58 9.78
N HIS A 45 0.39 -4.75 9.97
CA HIS A 45 0.62 -3.97 11.19
C HIS A 45 0.86 -2.50 10.84
N ASN A 46 -0.17 -1.84 10.33
CA ASN A 46 -0.18 -0.43 9.96
C ASN A 46 -1.51 0.23 10.33
N SER A 47 -1.66 1.52 10.07
CA SER A 47 -2.87 2.29 10.39
C SER A 47 -4.07 2.03 9.47
N GLY A 48 -3.93 1.23 8.43
CA GLY A 48 -4.98 0.94 7.45
C GLY A 48 -5.38 2.14 6.56
N VAL A 49 -4.64 3.24 6.59
CA VAL A 49 -5.03 4.46 5.88
C VAL A 49 -4.78 4.36 4.38
N ILE A 50 -5.82 4.61 3.60
CA ILE A 50 -5.73 4.89 2.17
C ILE A 50 -5.38 6.38 2.03
N HIS A 51 -4.08 6.67 1.87
CA HIS A 51 -3.57 8.04 1.84
C HIS A 51 -3.99 8.81 0.57
N ALA A 52 -4.23 10.12 0.72
CA ALA A 52 -4.56 11.03 -0.39
C ALA A 52 -3.37 11.88 -0.89
N GLY A 53 -2.19 11.74 -0.30
CA GLY A 53 -1.01 12.49 -0.75
C GLY A 53 -0.83 13.88 -0.15
N VAL A 54 -1.41 14.13 1.03
CA VAL A 54 -1.44 15.44 1.70
C VAL A 54 -0.07 16.07 1.89
N TYR A 55 0.94 15.28 2.29
CA TYR A 55 2.25 15.79 2.71
C TYR A 55 3.30 15.83 1.59
N TYR A 56 3.01 15.24 0.44
CA TYR A 56 4.03 15.06 -0.60
C TYR A 56 4.25 16.34 -1.41
N THR A 57 5.50 16.53 -1.82
CA THR A 57 5.90 17.65 -2.69
C THR A 57 5.14 17.54 -4.02
N PRO A 58 4.46 18.61 -4.46
CA PRO A 58 3.76 18.63 -5.73
C PRO A 58 4.67 18.24 -6.90
N GLY A 59 4.14 17.44 -7.83
CA GLY A 59 4.87 16.93 -9.00
C GLY A 59 5.85 15.80 -8.72
N SER A 60 6.11 15.44 -7.45
CA SER A 60 6.96 14.31 -7.11
C SER A 60 6.31 12.97 -7.46
N LEU A 61 7.13 11.95 -7.75
CA LEU A 61 6.63 10.57 -7.94
C LEU A 61 5.82 10.07 -6.75
N LYS A 62 6.18 10.45 -5.53
CA LYS A 62 5.40 10.12 -4.32
C LYS A 62 3.99 10.69 -4.37
N ALA A 63 3.82 11.95 -4.80
CA ALA A 63 2.51 12.56 -4.95
C ALA A 63 1.70 11.85 -6.03
N GLN A 64 2.28 11.63 -7.20
CA GLN A 64 1.63 10.96 -8.33
C GLN A 64 1.20 9.54 -7.99
N PHE A 65 2.10 8.71 -7.46
CA PHE A 65 1.79 7.33 -7.07
C PHE A 65 0.80 7.24 -5.91
N CYS A 66 0.84 8.18 -4.97
CA CYS A 66 -0.14 8.19 -3.90
C CYS A 66 -1.56 8.48 -4.40
N LEU A 67 -1.72 9.45 -5.30
CA LEU A 67 -3.01 9.77 -5.91
C LEU A 67 -3.53 8.61 -6.77
N ALA A 68 -2.68 8.02 -7.59
CA ALA A 68 -3.01 6.85 -8.40
C ALA A 68 -3.36 5.64 -7.51
N GLY A 69 -2.55 5.37 -6.49
CA GLY A 69 -2.74 4.29 -5.54
C GLY A 69 -4.00 4.42 -4.70
N ASN A 70 -4.38 5.64 -4.30
CA ASN A 70 -5.66 5.89 -3.61
C ASN A 70 -6.86 5.40 -4.43
N ARG A 71 -6.88 5.74 -5.72
CA ARG A 71 -7.94 5.31 -6.64
C ARG A 71 -7.89 3.81 -6.90
N ALA A 72 -6.70 3.29 -7.19
CA ALA A 72 -6.50 1.88 -7.49
C ALA A 72 -6.87 0.97 -6.31
N THR A 73 -6.51 1.35 -5.07
CA THR A 73 -6.86 0.59 -3.87
C THR A 73 -8.37 0.50 -3.67
N LYS A 74 -9.10 1.60 -3.85
CA LYS A 74 -10.56 1.63 -3.74
C LYS A 74 -11.21 0.74 -4.80
N ALA A 75 -10.79 0.89 -6.06
CA ALA A 75 -11.29 0.07 -7.18
C ALA A 75 -10.99 -1.43 -6.95
N PHE A 76 -9.81 -1.76 -6.46
CA PHE A 76 -9.44 -3.13 -6.11
C PHE A 76 -10.34 -3.69 -4.99
N CYS A 77 -10.63 -2.89 -3.96
CA CYS A 77 -11.53 -3.29 -2.89
C CYS A 77 -12.94 -3.57 -3.41
N GLU A 78 -13.48 -2.70 -4.26
CA GLU A 78 -14.80 -2.87 -4.90
C GLU A 78 -14.85 -4.17 -5.72
N GLN A 79 -13.84 -4.41 -6.57
CA GLN A 79 -13.75 -5.59 -7.43
C GLN A 79 -13.65 -6.90 -6.63
N ASN A 80 -13.08 -6.87 -5.43
CA ASN A 80 -12.84 -8.05 -4.61
C ASN A 80 -13.78 -8.17 -3.40
N GLY A 81 -14.78 -7.29 -3.27
CA GLY A 81 -15.73 -7.31 -2.16
C GLY A 81 -15.10 -7.00 -0.80
N ILE A 82 -13.98 -6.25 -0.77
CA ILE A 82 -13.29 -5.86 0.45
C ILE A 82 -13.95 -4.58 1.00
N ARG A 83 -14.33 -4.62 2.26
CA ARG A 83 -14.89 -3.44 2.93
C ARG A 83 -13.79 -2.38 3.10
N TYR A 84 -14.09 -1.17 2.69
CA TYR A 84 -13.31 0.03 2.99
C TYR A 84 -14.25 1.18 3.33
N ASP A 85 -13.73 2.21 3.98
CA ASP A 85 -14.52 3.40 4.35
C ASP A 85 -13.77 4.67 3.91
N VAL A 86 -14.46 5.56 3.20
CA VAL A 86 -13.94 6.88 2.80
C VAL A 86 -14.35 7.90 3.85
N CYS A 87 -13.89 7.69 5.07
CA CYS A 87 -14.19 8.52 6.24
C CYS A 87 -13.50 9.89 6.22
N GLY A 88 -12.57 10.11 5.29
CA GLY A 88 -11.74 11.29 5.25
C GLY A 88 -10.58 11.25 6.26
N LYS A 89 -9.84 12.35 6.31
CA LYS A 89 -8.76 12.56 7.27
C LYS A 89 -8.81 13.98 7.80
N MET A 90 -8.74 14.11 9.09
CA MET A 90 -8.64 15.40 9.79
C MET A 90 -7.20 15.62 10.22
N LEU A 91 -6.63 16.75 9.84
CA LEU A 91 -5.36 17.26 10.32
C LEU A 91 -5.65 18.40 11.28
N VAL A 92 -5.11 18.34 12.47
CA VAL A 92 -5.43 19.28 13.57
C VAL A 92 -4.17 20.02 13.97
N ALA A 93 -4.27 21.34 14.13
CA ALA A 93 -3.24 22.16 14.72
C ALA A 93 -3.62 22.50 16.18
N THR A 94 -2.72 22.20 17.10
CA THR A 94 -2.90 22.41 18.55
C THR A 94 -2.10 23.60 19.09
N SER A 95 -1.21 24.17 18.27
CA SER A 95 -0.37 25.32 18.63
C SER A 95 -0.30 26.36 17.49
N PRO A 96 0.09 27.62 17.80
CA PRO A 96 0.29 28.65 16.76
C PRO A 96 1.29 28.25 15.68
N LEU A 97 2.38 27.57 16.05
CA LEU A 97 3.37 27.08 15.11
C LEU A 97 2.77 26.03 14.15
N GLU A 98 1.93 25.15 14.67
CA GLU A 98 1.23 24.16 13.84
C GLU A 98 0.21 24.82 12.91
N MET A 99 -0.46 25.89 13.34
CA MET A 99 -1.33 26.68 12.47
C MET A 99 -0.55 27.34 11.31
N GLU A 100 0.65 27.85 11.55
CA GLU A 100 1.52 28.39 10.50
C GLU A 100 1.89 27.30 9.50
N ARG A 101 2.36 26.15 10.00
CA ARG A 101 2.70 24.97 9.15
C ARG A 101 1.50 24.45 8.38
N MET A 102 0.32 24.50 8.98
CA MET A 102 -0.93 24.07 8.34
C MET A 102 -1.34 25.00 7.18
N ARG A 103 -1.07 26.31 7.25
CA ARG A 103 -1.28 27.24 6.12
C ARG A 103 -0.39 26.84 4.93
N ALA A 104 0.90 26.58 5.17
CA ALA A 104 1.80 26.10 4.12
C ALA A 104 1.36 24.73 3.55
N LEU A 105 0.80 23.86 4.39
CA LEU A 105 0.24 22.59 3.95
C LEU A 105 -1.03 22.76 3.13
N TRP A 106 -1.86 23.74 3.45
CA TRP A 106 -3.05 24.11 2.67
C TRP A 106 -2.70 24.46 1.23
N ASP A 107 -1.67 25.27 1.03
CA ASP A 107 -1.22 25.65 -0.32
C ASP A 107 -0.65 24.43 -1.07
N ARG A 108 0.12 23.61 -0.37
CA ARG A 108 0.68 22.38 -0.94
C ARG A 108 -0.40 21.39 -1.38
N THR A 109 -1.44 21.21 -0.58
CA THR A 109 -2.55 20.31 -0.93
C THR A 109 -3.35 20.83 -2.12
N ALA A 110 -3.45 22.17 -2.30
CA ALA A 110 -4.01 22.77 -3.50
C ALA A 110 -3.21 22.41 -4.75
N ALA A 111 -1.89 22.55 -4.68
CA ALA A 111 -1.01 22.25 -5.80
C ALA A 111 -1.02 20.75 -6.17
N ASN A 112 -1.36 19.86 -5.24
CA ASN A 112 -1.61 18.44 -5.49
C ASN A 112 -3.03 18.12 -5.99
N GLY A 113 -3.88 19.13 -6.20
CA GLY A 113 -5.25 18.96 -6.68
C GLY A 113 -6.19 18.27 -5.69
N LEU A 114 -5.89 18.29 -4.38
CA LEU A 114 -6.72 17.66 -3.36
C LEU A 114 -7.94 18.51 -3.03
N GLN A 115 -9.09 17.86 -2.94
CA GLN A 115 -10.26 18.43 -2.26
C GLN A 115 -9.95 18.51 -0.78
N ARG A 116 -10.25 19.65 -0.18
CA ARG A 116 -9.97 19.91 1.23
C ARG A 116 -10.87 21.01 1.76
N GLU A 117 -11.13 20.97 3.06
CA GLU A 117 -11.90 21.96 3.79
C GLU A 117 -11.04 22.49 4.93
N TRP A 118 -11.01 23.85 5.09
CA TRP A 118 -10.42 24.48 6.25
C TRP A 118 -11.45 24.50 7.36
N LEU A 119 -11.06 24.08 8.56
CA LEU A 119 -11.92 24.05 9.74
C LEU A 119 -11.40 25.03 10.77
N SER A 120 -12.28 25.91 11.25
CA SER A 120 -12.08 26.69 12.48
C SER A 120 -12.10 25.76 13.70
N ALA A 121 -11.70 26.28 14.86
CA ALA A 121 -11.77 25.52 16.12
C ALA A 121 -13.20 25.09 16.47
N GLY A 122 -14.21 25.92 16.11
CA GLY A 122 -15.63 25.58 16.31
C GLY A 122 -16.07 24.43 15.43
N GLU A 123 -15.85 24.53 14.11
CA GLU A 123 -16.18 23.49 13.12
C GLU A 123 -15.44 22.17 13.38
N LEU A 124 -14.19 22.25 13.85
CA LEU A 124 -13.43 21.07 14.29
C LEU A 124 -14.14 20.34 15.43
N ARG A 125 -14.59 21.08 16.44
CA ARG A 125 -15.29 20.51 17.60
C ARG A 125 -16.68 19.97 17.25
N GLU A 126 -17.37 20.60 16.31
CA GLU A 126 -18.67 20.11 15.83
C GLU A 126 -18.53 18.77 15.09
N ARG A 127 -17.48 18.62 14.28
CA ARG A 127 -17.24 17.36 13.54
C ARG A 127 -16.68 16.25 14.41
N GLU A 128 -15.80 16.58 15.34
CA GLU A 128 -15.13 15.61 16.23
C GLU A 128 -15.05 16.18 17.64
N PRO A 129 -16.08 15.98 18.46
CA PRO A 129 -16.16 16.58 19.82
C PRO A 129 -15.03 16.18 20.75
N ASN A 130 -14.37 15.05 20.49
CA ASN A 130 -13.28 14.53 21.31
C ASN A 130 -11.90 15.12 20.96
N ILE A 131 -11.83 15.97 19.92
CA ILE A 131 -10.58 16.59 19.47
C ILE A 131 -10.57 18.07 19.91
N THR A 132 -9.45 18.49 20.48
CA THR A 132 -9.18 19.91 20.80
C THR A 132 -8.06 20.44 19.90
N GLY A 133 -8.31 21.58 19.25
CA GLY A 133 -7.34 22.23 18.37
C GLY A 133 -7.72 23.67 18.07
N LEU A 134 -6.77 24.43 17.51
CA LEU A 134 -6.95 25.80 17.04
C LEU A 134 -7.61 25.89 15.66
N GLY A 135 -7.60 24.80 14.93
CA GLY A 135 -8.19 24.63 13.60
C GLY A 135 -7.71 23.35 12.94
N GLY A 136 -8.21 23.08 11.74
CA GLY A 136 -7.89 21.84 11.01
C GLY A 136 -8.04 21.95 9.51
N ILE A 137 -7.57 20.90 8.82
CA ILE A 137 -7.84 20.64 7.43
C ILE A 137 -8.52 19.27 7.34
N PHE A 138 -9.68 19.20 6.75
CA PHE A 138 -10.35 17.95 6.42
C PHE A 138 -10.08 17.59 4.96
N VAL A 139 -9.67 16.34 4.70
CA VAL A 139 -9.37 15.79 3.37
C VAL A 139 -10.29 14.60 3.12
N PRO A 140 -11.39 14.78 2.38
CA PRO A 140 -12.45 13.78 2.23
C PRO A 140 -12.01 12.54 1.45
N SER A 141 -10.99 12.63 0.59
CA SER A 141 -10.54 11.52 -0.26
C SER A 141 -9.70 10.46 0.45
N SER A 142 -9.31 10.68 1.70
CA SER A 142 -8.65 9.66 2.52
C SER A 142 -9.66 8.61 3.01
N GLY A 143 -9.21 7.41 3.24
CA GLY A 143 -10.06 6.33 3.75
C GLY A 143 -9.27 5.34 4.60
N ILE A 144 -9.95 4.29 5.03
CA ILE A 144 -9.36 3.18 5.78
C ILE A 144 -9.75 1.84 5.17
N VAL A 145 -8.86 0.86 5.27
CA VAL A 145 -9.03 -0.51 4.76
C VAL A 145 -8.21 -1.49 5.58
N SER A 146 -8.59 -2.76 5.58
CA SER A 146 -7.74 -3.85 6.06
C SER A 146 -6.74 -4.25 4.97
N TYR A 147 -5.48 -3.82 5.09
CA TYR A 147 -4.44 -4.23 4.13
C TYR A 147 -4.10 -5.73 4.23
N ARG A 148 -4.49 -6.42 5.30
CA ARG A 148 -4.46 -7.90 5.36
C ARG A 148 -5.42 -8.51 4.35
N GLU A 149 -6.66 -8.00 4.29
CA GLU A 149 -7.66 -8.47 3.33
C GLU A 149 -7.26 -8.13 1.90
N VAL A 150 -6.69 -6.95 1.66
CA VAL A 150 -6.16 -6.55 0.35
C VAL A 150 -5.06 -7.50 -0.11
N ALA A 151 -4.08 -7.80 0.74
CA ALA A 151 -2.99 -8.70 0.40
C ALA A 151 -3.48 -10.16 0.21
N ALA A 152 -4.43 -10.62 1.01
CA ALA A 152 -5.05 -11.93 0.85
C ALA A 152 -5.81 -12.06 -0.47
N ALA A 153 -6.55 -11.01 -0.87
CA ALA A 153 -7.23 -10.99 -2.16
C ALA A 153 -6.22 -10.96 -3.34
N MET A 154 -5.12 -10.22 -3.21
CA MET A 154 -4.05 -10.23 -4.21
C MET A 154 -3.44 -11.62 -4.36
N ALA A 155 -3.16 -12.32 -3.25
CA ALA A 155 -2.66 -13.69 -3.26
C ALA A 155 -3.63 -14.62 -4.01
N LYS A 156 -4.91 -14.59 -3.65
CA LYS A 156 -5.97 -15.38 -4.29
C LYS A 156 -6.07 -15.11 -5.80
N ASN A 157 -6.01 -13.83 -6.20
CA ASN A 157 -6.09 -13.45 -7.61
C ASN A 157 -4.86 -13.91 -8.40
N PHE A 158 -3.68 -13.85 -7.78
CA PHE A 158 -2.44 -14.35 -8.37
C PHE A 158 -2.48 -15.86 -8.59
N GLU A 159 -2.89 -16.64 -7.58
CA GLU A 159 -3.04 -18.10 -7.68
C GLU A 159 -4.12 -18.50 -8.70
N ALA A 160 -5.23 -17.77 -8.74
CA ALA A 160 -6.30 -18.02 -9.72
C ALA A 160 -5.86 -17.84 -11.19
N LYS A 161 -4.80 -17.07 -11.43
CA LYS A 161 -4.15 -16.87 -12.74
C LYS A 161 -3.00 -17.84 -13.00
N GLY A 162 -2.76 -18.82 -12.13
CA GLY A 162 -1.72 -19.83 -12.28
C GLY A 162 -0.40 -19.48 -11.60
N GLY A 163 -0.33 -18.41 -10.84
CA GLY A 163 0.83 -18.08 -10.00
C GLY A 163 1.01 -19.07 -8.85
N THR A 164 2.24 -19.29 -8.43
CA THR A 164 2.58 -20.19 -7.31
C THR A 164 3.01 -19.38 -6.10
N ILE A 165 2.37 -19.60 -4.94
CA ILE A 165 2.83 -19.04 -3.66
C ILE A 165 3.38 -20.17 -2.79
N VAL A 166 4.59 -19.97 -2.26
CA VAL A 166 5.19 -20.91 -1.32
C VAL A 166 5.39 -20.20 0.02
N TYR A 167 4.59 -20.59 1.00
CA TYR A 167 4.71 -20.14 2.38
C TYR A 167 5.74 -20.97 3.15
N ASN A 168 6.18 -20.47 4.31
CA ASN A 168 7.25 -21.06 5.12
C ASN A 168 8.57 -21.25 4.34
N ALA A 169 8.81 -20.40 3.34
CA ALA A 169 9.98 -20.46 2.46
C ALA A 169 10.91 -19.26 2.74
N GLU A 170 11.62 -19.31 3.88
CA GLU A 170 12.56 -18.25 4.23
C GLU A 170 13.79 -18.29 3.34
N VAL A 171 13.94 -17.31 2.45
CA VAL A 171 15.11 -17.20 1.58
C VAL A 171 16.33 -16.84 2.41
N SER A 172 17.39 -17.64 2.26
CA SER A 172 18.65 -17.50 3.01
C SER A 172 19.83 -17.13 2.13
N ALA A 173 19.78 -17.42 0.83
CA ALA A 173 20.85 -17.09 -0.11
C ALA A 173 20.34 -16.92 -1.54
N LEU A 174 21.03 -16.05 -2.28
CA LEU A 174 20.87 -15.85 -3.72
C LEU A 174 22.23 -16.08 -4.38
N LYS A 175 22.25 -16.78 -5.50
CA LYS A 175 23.44 -16.97 -6.30
C LYS A 175 23.12 -16.70 -7.76
N GLU A 176 23.61 -15.59 -8.27
CA GLU A 176 23.52 -15.25 -9.69
C GLU A 176 24.50 -16.05 -10.53
N HIS A 177 24.10 -16.38 -11.73
CA HIS A 177 24.93 -16.99 -12.79
C HIS A 177 24.47 -16.47 -14.16
N ALA A 178 25.19 -16.82 -15.22
CA ALA A 178 24.98 -16.22 -16.55
C ALA A 178 23.56 -16.43 -17.14
N SER A 179 22.82 -17.44 -16.68
CA SER A 179 21.48 -17.77 -17.19
C SER A 179 20.35 -17.58 -16.17
N GLY A 180 20.62 -16.98 -15.01
CA GLY A 180 19.58 -16.73 -14.00
C GLY A 180 20.09 -16.69 -12.57
N VAL A 181 19.20 -16.99 -11.63
CA VAL A 181 19.45 -16.93 -10.19
C VAL A 181 19.02 -18.23 -9.52
N VAL A 182 19.86 -18.79 -8.68
CA VAL A 182 19.50 -19.86 -7.73
C VAL A 182 19.16 -19.24 -6.39
N ILE A 183 17.96 -19.54 -5.88
CA ILE A 183 17.41 -19.05 -4.64
C ILE A 183 17.34 -20.21 -3.67
N ARG A 184 17.99 -20.09 -2.50
CA ARG A 184 17.96 -21.11 -1.45
C ARG A 184 17.17 -20.66 -0.25
N THR A 185 16.38 -21.59 0.29
CA THR A 185 15.67 -21.37 1.55
C THR A 185 16.44 -21.97 2.73
N ARG A 186 16.11 -21.54 3.95
CA ARG A 186 16.67 -22.13 5.18
C ARG A 186 16.35 -23.62 5.35
N GLN A 187 15.23 -24.06 4.79
CA GLN A 187 14.78 -25.45 4.82
C GLN A 187 15.51 -26.32 3.79
N GLY A 188 16.41 -25.73 2.99
CA GLY A 188 17.20 -26.44 1.99
C GLY A 188 16.54 -26.61 0.62
N ALA A 189 15.36 -26.04 0.42
CA ALA A 189 14.75 -26.03 -0.92
C ALA A 189 15.48 -25.03 -1.84
N GLU A 190 15.60 -25.39 -3.12
CA GLU A 190 16.18 -24.53 -4.16
C GLU A 190 15.14 -24.21 -5.21
N TYR A 191 15.15 -22.96 -5.65
CA TYR A 191 14.34 -22.45 -6.75
C TYR A 191 15.28 -21.80 -7.77
N GLU A 192 14.99 -21.98 -9.05
CA GLU A 192 15.71 -21.32 -10.14
C GLU A 192 14.77 -20.36 -10.86
N ALA A 193 15.28 -19.16 -11.13
CA ALA A 193 14.61 -18.13 -11.90
C ALA A 193 15.52 -17.56 -12.98
N SER A 194 14.94 -17.15 -14.11
CA SER A 194 15.64 -16.35 -15.11
C SER A 194 15.75 -14.89 -14.67
N THR A 195 14.84 -14.43 -13.79
CA THR A 195 14.85 -13.09 -13.19
C THR A 195 14.26 -13.13 -11.79
#